data_1e7bd1679c17a884e65cb26c56ebf95b
#
_entry.id   1e7bd1679c17a884e65cb26c56ebf95b
#
_cell.length_a   1.000
_cell.length_b   1.000
_cell.length_c   1.000
_cell.angle_alpha   90.00
_cell.angle_beta   90.00
_cell.angle_gamma   90.00
#
_symmetry.space_group_name_H-M   'P 1'
#
loop_
_entity.id
_entity.type
_entity.pdbx_description
1 polymer ?
#
loop_
_entity_poly.entity_id
_entity_poly.type
_entity_poly.pdbx_seq_one_letter_code
_entity_poly.pdbx_strand_id
1 'polypeptide(L)'
;MWSADELIVAPGTADGSGARSIVRIAGDGLASLLASLFEPFDAGGHAAAASPPRVVSTHLGGLLAADWGPLPVEVLHWPGPGGPIGGPLAEVHLPCSAPLVDALITAACRHGARVARGGEFTLRAFLAGRLDLVQAEAVFAVVEAGTPAQLSAALDRLAGGSGATLRRLRDDLLDLLADVEASIDFADETTPDAPPGIDTEGRHALAARIERTALALAAARAALAGRGIAGADVPRVVLVGPPNVGKSSLYNALTGRDAALVADARGTTRDRLETRLELALPDAGAASCVLVDVAGMVGFEGVRPAHGNGHAPGVDPAVEAEAVARRALADADVVVVCHDAEAGIPPRAEPSQRRPRIDVLTRCDRVEVSGMCDTRSSSGIIATSSVTGAGLASLTTAIATAVSRLPPRASPATVRLADGLDTAAAAMAAAGEMMARDVAAGSLDEALLAGHLRAAAESLGEVTGVELGPDLLDRVFARHCIGK
;
A
#
# COMPACT_ATOMS: atom_id res chain seq x y z
N MET A 1 -18.64 -5.52 -2.88
CA MET A 1 -18.35 -5.70 -4.31
C MET A 1 -18.08 -4.33 -4.89
N TRP A 2 -16.97 -4.13 -5.61
CA TRP A 2 -16.62 -2.86 -6.25
C TRP A 2 -17.41 -2.74 -7.56
N SER A 3 -18.08 -1.60 -7.79
CA SER A 3 -18.71 -1.29 -9.07
C SER A 3 -17.89 -0.22 -9.79
N ALA A 4 -17.45 -0.51 -11.01
CA ALA A 4 -16.69 0.45 -11.81
C ALA A 4 -17.56 1.64 -12.28
N ASP A 5 -18.88 1.46 -12.29
CA ASP A 5 -19.84 2.38 -12.91
C ASP A 5 -20.42 3.39 -11.92
N GLU A 6 -20.31 3.11 -10.61
CA GLU A 6 -20.82 4.04 -9.58
C GLU A 6 -20.14 5.41 -9.66
N LEU A 7 -20.96 6.45 -9.49
CA LEU A 7 -20.45 7.84 -9.42
C LEU A 7 -19.78 8.06 -8.07
N ILE A 8 -18.48 8.35 -8.10
CA ILE A 8 -17.65 8.55 -6.90
C ILE A 8 -16.99 9.91 -6.90
N VAL A 9 -16.74 10.43 -5.70
CA VAL A 9 -16.05 11.72 -5.48
C VAL A 9 -15.04 11.60 -4.36
N ALA A 10 -13.87 12.25 -4.52
CA ALA A 10 -12.88 12.36 -3.45
C ALA A 10 -11.97 13.58 -3.61
N PRO A 11 -11.35 14.06 -2.51
CA PRO A 11 -10.25 15.01 -2.59
C PRO A 11 -9.04 14.32 -3.24
N GLY A 12 -8.44 14.95 -4.24
CA GLY A 12 -7.22 14.47 -4.92
C GLY A 12 -5.94 15.12 -4.40
N THR A 13 -6.06 16.11 -3.53
CA THR A 13 -4.95 16.83 -2.88
C THR A 13 -4.94 16.49 -1.40
N ALA A 14 -3.73 16.29 -0.84
CA ALA A 14 -3.58 16.11 0.61
C ALA A 14 -4.05 17.36 1.37
N ASP A 15 -4.53 17.17 2.59
CA ASP A 15 -4.90 18.25 3.49
C ASP A 15 -3.68 19.13 3.79
N GLY A 16 -3.89 20.45 3.82
CA GLY A 16 -2.82 21.40 4.10
C GLY A 16 -3.02 22.74 3.42
N SER A 17 -2.05 23.63 3.59
CA SER A 17 -2.04 24.94 2.94
C SER A 17 -1.36 24.82 1.56
N GLY A 18 -2.08 25.15 0.50
CA GLY A 18 -1.58 25.14 -0.87
C GLY A 18 -2.25 26.21 -1.72
N ALA A 19 -1.81 26.39 -2.95
CA ALA A 19 -2.44 27.33 -3.86
C ALA A 19 -3.76 26.80 -4.43
N ARG A 20 -3.84 25.47 -4.67
CA ARG A 20 -4.99 24.82 -5.29
C ARG A 20 -5.28 23.48 -4.61
N SER A 21 -6.55 23.12 -4.54
CA SER A 21 -7.04 21.78 -4.25
C SER A 21 -7.65 21.17 -5.49
N ILE A 22 -7.59 19.84 -5.56
CA ILE A 22 -8.17 19.04 -6.64
C ILE A 22 -9.25 18.14 -6.02
N VAL A 23 -10.43 18.12 -6.62
CA VAL A 23 -11.47 17.13 -6.32
C VAL A 23 -11.66 16.26 -7.55
N ARG A 24 -11.59 14.95 -7.39
CA ARG A 24 -11.83 13.97 -8.43
C ARG A 24 -13.23 13.45 -8.36
N ILE A 25 -13.88 13.33 -9.52
CA ILE A 25 -15.22 12.78 -9.67
C ILE A 25 -15.19 11.81 -10.85
N ALA A 26 -15.71 10.61 -10.67
CA ALA A 26 -15.67 9.59 -11.72
C ALA A 26 -16.86 8.65 -11.68
N GLY A 27 -17.27 8.14 -12.84
CA GLY A 27 -18.33 7.15 -12.96
C GLY A 27 -19.48 7.60 -13.85
N ASP A 28 -20.50 6.75 -13.94
CA ASP A 28 -21.66 7.01 -14.74
C ASP A 28 -22.47 8.19 -14.18
N GLY A 29 -23.02 9.01 -15.08
CA GLY A 29 -23.72 10.22 -14.68
C GLY A 29 -22.83 11.45 -14.45
N LEU A 30 -21.50 11.33 -14.61
CA LEU A 30 -20.57 12.43 -14.43
C LEU A 30 -20.95 13.68 -15.24
N ALA A 31 -21.31 13.54 -16.52
CA ALA A 31 -21.68 14.66 -17.38
C ALA A 31 -22.90 15.43 -16.84
N SER A 32 -23.91 14.71 -16.36
CA SER A 32 -25.11 15.30 -15.76
C SER A 32 -24.78 16.03 -14.45
N LEU A 33 -23.92 15.47 -13.64
CA LEU A 33 -23.46 16.09 -12.40
C LEU A 33 -22.70 17.38 -12.70
N LEU A 34 -21.75 17.35 -13.64
CA LEU A 34 -20.97 18.54 -14.01
C LEU A 34 -21.88 19.65 -14.55
N ALA A 35 -22.85 19.31 -15.41
CA ALA A 35 -23.82 20.29 -15.92
C ALA A 35 -24.71 20.90 -14.84
N SER A 36 -24.95 20.18 -13.74
CA SER A 36 -25.75 20.69 -12.61
C SER A 36 -24.97 21.58 -11.63
N LEU A 37 -23.66 21.38 -11.55
CA LEU A 37 -22.80 22.10 -10.59
C LEU A 37 -22.08 23.30 -11.21
N PHE A 38 -21.85 23.30 -12.52
CA PHE A 38 -21.00 24.28 -13.18
C PHE A 38 -21.75 25.04 -14.30
N GLU A 39 -21.59 26.36 -14.36
CA GLU A 39 -22.24 27.23 -15.36
C GLU A 39 -21.22 28.21 -15.97
N PRO A 40 -21.15 28.31 -17.30
CA PRO A 40 -21.63 27.35 -18.29
C PRO A 40 -20.74 26.10 -18.28
N PHE A 41 -21.32 24.91 -18.43
CA PHE A 41 -20.54 23.68 -18.63
C PHE A 41 -21.00 23.01 -19.93
N ASP A 42 -20.18 23.08 -20.95
CA ASP A 42 -20.38 22.33 -22.20
C ASP A 42 -19.61 21.00 -22.13
N ALA A 43 -20.32 19.94 -21.80
CA ALA A 43 -19.77 18.60 -21.78
C ALA A 43 -19.23 18.14 -23.15
N GLY A 44 -19.59 18.86 -24.24
CA GLY A 44 -19.21 18.52 -25.61
C GLY A 44 -19.53 17.08 -25.98
N GLY A 45 -20.08 16.81 -27.16
CA GLY A 45 -20.47 15.47 -27.61
C GLY A 45 -19.36 14.42 -27.43
N HIS A 46 -19.75 13.16 -27.35
CA HIS A 46 -18.91 11.98 -27.19
C HIS A 46 -17.75 11.99 -28.19
N ALA A 47 -16.59 12.48 -27.79
CA ALA A 47 -15.38 12.37 -28.61
C ALA A 47 -14.72 11.03 -28.31
N ALA A 48 -14.59 10.23 -29.36
CA ALA A 48 -13.87 8.97 -29.33
C ALA A 48 -12.45 9.15 -28.77
N ALA A 49 -12.10 8.30 -27.82
CA ALA A 49 -10.73 7.89 -27.46
C ALA A 49 -9.61 8.95 -27.43
N ALA A 50 -9.87 10.18 -26.96
CA ALA A 50 -8.82 11.19 -26.82
C ALA A 50 -8.17 11.14 -25.45
N SER A 51 -6.87 10.89 -25.41
CA SER A 51 -6.07 10.82 -24.19
C SER A 51 -5.88 12.15 -23.44
N PRO A 52 -5.83 13.36 -24.05
CA PRO A 52 -5.76 14.59 -23.28
C PRO A 52 -7.13 14.97 -22.70
N PRO A 53 -7.15 15.54 -21.47
CA PRO A 53 -8.39 16.07 -20.90
C PRO A 53 -8.87 17.28 -21.71
N ARG A 54 -10.19 17.49 -21.70
CA ARG A 54 -10.75 18.78 -22.08
C ARG A 54 -10.61 19.71 -20.89
N VAL A 55 -9.98 20.84 -21.08
CA VAL A 55 -9.88 21.88 -20.05
C VAL A 55 -11.06 22.82 -20.23
N VAL A 56 -11.92 22.92 -19.22
CA VAL A 56 -13.10 23.78 -19.21
C VAL A 56 -12.93 24.79 -18.09
N SER A 57 -12.82 26.06 -18.43
CA SER A 57 -12.93 27.15 -17.46
C SER A 57 -14.39 27.46 -17.25
N THR A 58 -14.86 27.34 -16.01
CA THR A 58 -16.28 27.44 -15.65
C THR A 58 -16.44 28.05 -14.26
N HIS A 59 -17.66 28.24 -13.83
CA HIS A 59 -17.97 28.76 -12.51
C HIS A 59 -18.75 27.73 -11.72
N LEU A 60 -18.34 27.51 -10.49
CA LEU A 60 -19.04 26.68 -9.53
C LEU A 60 -20.19 27.50 -8.95
N GLY A 61 -21.41 27.19 -9.34
CA GLY A 61 -22.61 27.91 -8.94
C GLY A 61 -23.25 27.34 -7.68
N GLY A 62 -23.83 28.22 -6.84
CA GLY A 62 -24.83 27.84 -5.83
C GLY A 62 -24.42 26.91 -4.69
N LEU A 63 -23.14 26.55 -4.53
CA LEU A 63 -22.68 25.59 -3.53
C LEU A 63 -22.54 26.14 -2.12
N LEU A 64 -22.19 27.38 -2.04
CA LEU A 64 -22.03 28.12 -0.80
C LEU A 64 -23.24 29.05 -0.68
N ALA A 65 -23.53 29.55 0.52
CA ALA A 65 -24.68 30.44 0.76
C ALA A 65 -24.92 31.41 -0.39
N ALA A 66 -26.16 31.70 -0.70
CA ALA A 66 -26.62 32.49 -1.87
C ALA A 66 -25.87 33.81 -2.09
N ASP A 67 -25.14 34.29 -1.09
CA ASP A 67 -24.41 35.55 -1.08
C ASP A 67 -22.99 35.51 -1.67
N TRP A 68 -22.45 34.31 -2.01
CA TRP A 68 -21.03 34.14 -2.37
C TRP A 68 -20.74 34.24 -3.87
N GLY A 69 -21.72 34.40 -4.70
CA GLY A 69 -21.50 34.45 -6.15
C GLY A 69 -20.79 33.20 -6.76
N PRO A 70 -20.72 33.14 -8.08
CA PRO A 70 -20.09 32.00 -8.75
C PRO A 70 -18.56 32.05 -8.59
N LEU A 71 -17.99 30.91 -8.16
CA LEU A 71 -16.54 30.75 -7.99
C LEU A 71 -15.89 30.25 -9.31
N PRO A 72 -14.90 30.98 -9.89
CA PRO A 72 -14.21 30.51 -11.08
C PRO A 72 -13.35 29.29 -10.74
N VAL A 73 -13.47 28.22 -11.56
CA VAL A 73 -12.73 26.97 -11.42
C VAL A 73 -12.30 26.44 -12.78
N GLU A 74 -11.31 25.56 -12.79
CA GLU A 74 -10.91 24.81 -13.96
C GLU A 74 -11.31 23.34 -13.78
N VAL A 75 -11.95 22.76 -14.78
CA VAL A 75 -12.31 21.34 -14.80
C VAL A 75 -11.54 20.64 -15.92
N LEU A 76 -10.74 19.66 -15.57
CA LEU A 76 -10.15 18.73 -16.51
C LEU A 76 -11.11 17.56 -16.68
N HIS A 77 -11.64 17.36 -17.86
CA HIS A 77 -12.69 16.38 -18.14
C HIS A 77 -12.25 15.36 -19.18
N TRP A 78 -12.34 14.08 -18.81
CA TRP A 78 -12.21 12.91 -19.68
C TRP A 78 -13.58 12.26 -19.84
N PRO A 79 -14.30 12.48 -20.95
CA PRO A 79 -15.69 12.04 -21.09
C PRO A 79 -15.86 10.55 -21.37
N GLY A 80 -14.80 9.82 -21.70
CA GLY A 80 -14.88 8.45 -22.19
C GLY A 80 -13.76 7.52 -21.72
N PRO A 81 -13.69 6.32 -22.29
CA PRO A 81 -12.75 5.28 -21.85
C PRO A 81 -11.28 5.59 -22.13
N GLY A 82 -10.97 6.65 -22.89
CA GLY A 82 -9.60 7.08 -23.18
C GLY A 82 -8.86 7.73 -21.99
N GLY A 83 -9.56 8.01 -20.90
CA GLY A 83 -9.02 8.66 -19.71
C GLY A 83 -8.13 7.76 -18.83
N PRO A 84 -7.52 8.35 -17.77
CA PRO A 84 -6.57 7.67 -16.91
C PRO A 84 -7.12 6.44 -16.18
N ILE A 85 -8.43 6.41 -15.92
CA ILE A 85 -9.10 5.32 -15.18
C ILE A 85 -9.94 4.42 -16.08
N GLY A 86 -9.87 4.62 -17.42
CA GLY A 86 -10.63 3.83 -18.39
C GLY A 86 -12.14 4.12 -18.45
N GLY A 87 -12.60 5.18 -17.79
CA GLY A 87 -13.98 5.65 -17.73
C GLY A 87 -14.07 7.15 -17.62
N PRO A 88 -15.30 7.70 -17.49
CA PRO A 88 -15.50 9.14 -17.29
C PRO A 88 -14.81 9.62 -16.00
N LEU A 89 -14.04 10.70 -16.12
CA LEU A 89 -13.31 11.33 -15.01
C LEU A 89 -13.33 12.83 -15.15
N ALA A 90 -13.49 13.55 -14.04
CA ALA A 90 -13.24 14.98 -13.94
C ALA A 90 -12.32 15.29 -12.75
N GLU A 91 -11.40 16.22 -12.95
CA GLU A 91 -10.63 16.85 -11.90
C GLU A 91 -11.03 18.31 -11.83
N VAL A 92 -11.59 18.72 -10.69
CA VAL A 92 -12.01 20.09 -10.41
C VAL A 92 -10.91 20.78 -9.64
N HIS A 93 -10.30 21.79 -10.24
CA HIS A 93 -9.24 22.60 -9.66
C HIS A 93 -9.85 23.86 -9.06
N LEU A 94 -9.76 24.01 -7.75
CA LEU A 94 -10.32 25.11 -6.97
C LEU A 94 -9.28 25.70 -5.99
N PRO A 95 -9.50 26.92 -5.46
CA PRO A 95 -8.63 27.47 -4.42
C PRO A 95 -8.51 26.52 -3.23
N CYS A 96 -7.31 26.41 -2.64
CA CYS A 96 -7.07 25.52 -1.51
C CYS A 96 -7.82 26.02 -0.26
N SER A 97 -8.97 25.41 0.00
CA SER A 97 -9.83 25.71 1.14
C SER A 97 -10.62 24.46 1.51
N ALA A 98 -10.41 23.92 2.70
CA ALA A 98 -11.13 22.74 3.18
C ALA A 98 -12.66 22.92 3.11
N PRO A 99 -13.26 24.05 3.54
CA PRO A 99 -14.70 24.29 3.40
C PRO A 99 -15.20 24.24 1.95
N LEU A 100 -14.39 24.68 0.97
CA LEU A 100 -14.78 24.62 -0.45
C LEU A 100 -14.76 23.17 -0.97
N VAL A 101 -13.73 22.41 -0.60
CA VAL A 101 -13.61 20.98 -0.94
C VAL A 101 -14.77 20.20 -0.35
N ASP A 102 -15.09 20.39 0.94
CA ASP A 102 -16.20 19.74 1.63
C ASP A 102 -17.56 20.11 1.02
N ALA A 103 -17.75 21.38 0.66
CA ALA A 103 -18.97 21.83 0.00
C ALA A 103 -19.16 21.19 -1.38
N LEU A 104 -18.09 21.08 -2.18
CA LEU A 104 -18.14 20.42 -3.49
C LEU A 104 -18.42 18.92 -3.35
N ILE A 105 -17.76 18.23 -2.43
CA ILE A 105 -18.00 16.81 -2.16
C ILE A 105 -19.45 16.59 -1.72
N THR A 106 -19.93 17.42 -0.78
CA THR A 106 -21.32 17.36 -0.29
C THR A 106 -22.33 17.57 -1.42
N ALA A 107 -22.07 18.53 -2.31
CA ALA A 107 -22.93 18.78 -3.45
C ALA A 107 -22.91 17.61 -4.45
N ALA A 108 -21.74 17.06 -4.78
CA ALA A 108 -21.64 15.88 -5.61
C ALA A 108 -22.43 14.70 -5.00
N CYS A 109 -22.35 14.49 -3.69
CA CYS A 109 -23.11 13.45 -3.00
C CYS A 109 -24.63 13.69 -3.08
N ARG A 110 -25.09 14.93 -3.01
CA ARG A 110 -26.52 15.28 -3.20
C ARG A 110 -27.02 14.96 -4.63
N HIS A 111 -26.12 14.94 -5.59
CA HIS A 111 -26.41 14.58 -6.98
C HIS A 111 -26.12 13.10 -7.30
N GLY A 112 -26.03 12.25 -6.28
CA GLY A 112 -25.95 10.80 -6.42
C GLY A 112 -24.53 10.22 -6.42
N ALA A 113 -23.49 11.03 -6.25
CA ALA A 113 -22.16 10.51 -6.00
C ALA A 113 -22.03 9.99 -4.56
N ARG A 114 -21.13 9.01 -4.36
CA ARG A 114 -20.66 8.67 -3.02
C ARG A 114 -19.19 9.01 -2.86
N VAL A 115 -18.76 9.16 -1.62
CA VAL A 115 -17.33 9.29 -1.33
C VAL A 115 -16.60 8.03 -1.74
N ALA A 116 -15.50 8.18 -2.47
CA ALA A 116 -14.66 7.08 -2.90
C ALA A 116 -13.97 6.41 -1.70
N ARG A 117 -13.73 5.11 -1.82
CA ARG A 117 -12.90 4.36 -0.88
C ARG A 117 -11.41 4.59 -1.19
N GLY A 118 -10.53 4.27 -0.23
CA GLY A 118 -9.09 4.29 -0.48
C GLY A 118 -8.72 3.45 -1.70
N GLY A 119 -7.89 4.01 -2.61
CA GLY A 119 -7.42 3.33 -3.81
C GLY A 119 -8.43 3.09 -4.92
N GLU A 120 -9.66 3.56 -4.82
CA GLU A 120 -10.73 3.21 -5.77
C GLU A 120 -10.46 3.73 -7.19
N PHE A 121 -9.87 4.91 -7.35
CA PHE A 121 -9.48 5.42 -8.67
C PHE A 121 -8.36 4.58 -9.29
N THR A 122 -7.36 4.17 -8.49
CA THR A 122 -6.27 3.30 -8.93
C THR A 122 -6.78 1.91 -9.30
N LEU A 123 -7.74 1.37 -8.51
CA LEU A 123 -8.40 0.10 -8.83
C LEU A 123 -9.14 0.16 -10.17
N ARG A 124 -9.89 1.24 -10.43
CA ARG A 124 -10.56 1.42 -11.73
C ARG A 124 -9.57 1.50 -12.88
N ALA A 125 -8.45 2.22 -12.69
CA ALA A 125 -7.38 2.25 -13.69
C ALA A 125 -6.77 0.87 -13.96
N PHE A 126 -6.58 0.06 -12.91
CA PHE A 126 -6.12 -1.32 -13.02
C PHE A 126 -7.13 -2.20 -13.75
N LEU A 127 -8.41 -2.20 -13.35
CA LEU A 127 -9.48 -2.99 -13.99
C LEU A 127 -9.67 -2.61 -15.45
N ALA A 128 -9.44 -1.35 -15.81
CA ALA A 128 -9.46 -0.85 -17.19
C ALA A 128 -8.17 -1.13 -17.98
N GLY A 129 -7.19 -1.84 -17.39
CA GLY A 129 -5.91 -2.17 -18.03
C GLY A 129 -5.00 -0.95 -18.28
N ARG A 130 -5.25 0.19 -17.59
CA ARG A 130 -4.40 1.39 -17.67
C ARG A 130 -3.12 1.24 -16.86
N LEU A 131 -3.19 0.50 -15.78
CA LEU A 131 -2.09 0.14 -14.91
C LEU A 131 -2.07 -1.38 -14.76
N ASP A 132 -0.88 -1.97 -14.64
CA ASP A 132 -0.76 -3.32 -14.11
C ASP A 132 -0.69 -3.28 -12.57
N LEU A 133 -0.72 -4.45 -11.93
CA LEU A 133 -0.71 -4.52 -10.47
C LEU A 133 0.56 -3.91 -9.88
N VAL A 134 1.71 -4.14 -10.50
CA VAL A 134 3.01 -3.58 -10.06
C VAL A 134 3.00 -2.07 -10.11
N GLN A 135 2.40 -1.50 -11.17
CA GLN A 135 2.23 -0.05 -11.31
C GLN A 135 1.22 0.51 -10.31
N ALA A 136 0.10 -0.18 -10.10
CA ALA A 136 -0.91 0.23 -9.11
C ALA A 136 -0.32 0.27 -7.70
N GLU A 137 0.45 -0.74 -7.30
CA GLU A 137 1.18 -0.74 -6.04
C GLU A 137 2.28 0.32 -5.98
N ALA A 138 2.92 0.62 -7.12
CA ALA A 138 3.92 1.68 -7.21
C ALA A 138 3.32 3.08 -6.99
N VAL A 139 2.07 3.33 -7.39
CA VAL A 139 1.35 4.58 -7.07
C VAL A 139 1.31 4.80 -5.56
N PHE A 140 0.98 3.77 -4.79
CA PHE A 140 1.01 3.83 -3.33
C PHE A 140 2.43 4.09 -2.81
N ALA A 141 3.42 3.35 -3.31
CA ALA A 141 4.82 3.50 -2.90
C ALA A 141 5.38 4.90 -3.18
N VAL A 142 4.97 5.57 -4.28
CA VAL A 142 5.34 6.96 -4.58
C VAL A 142 4.79 7.92 -3.53
N VAL A 143 3.55 7.71 -3.09
CA VAL A 143 2.90 8.56 -2.07
C VAL A 143 3.54 8.37 -0.70
N GLU A 144 3.89 7.12 -0.36
CA GLU A 144 4.48 6.75 0.93
C GLU A 144 6.01 6.98 0.99
N ALA A 145 6.65 7.31 -0.14
CA ALA A 145 8.09 7.51 -0.18
C ALA A 145 8.54 8.65 0.73
N GLY A 146 9.34 8.36 1.76
CA GLY A 146 9.89 9.32 2.69
C GLY A 146 11.36 9.66 2.41
N THR A 147 11.99 8.99 1.45
CA THR A 147 13.37 9.29 1.06
C THR A 147 13.51 9.39 -0.47
N PRO A 148 14.48 10.15 -0.99
CA PRO A 148 14.73 10.22 -2.44
C PRO A 148 14.99 8.84 -3.06
N ALA A 149 15.63 7.93 -2.34
CA ALA A 149 15.90 6.57 -2.80
C ALA A 149 14.62 5.74 -2.94
N GLN A 150 13.69 5.83 -1.95
CA GLN A 150 12.38 5.18 -2.02
C GLN A 150 11.54 5.75 -3.16
N LEU A 151 11.54 7.07 -3.32
CA LEU A 151 10.82 7.73 -4.42
C LEU A 151 11.35 7.28 -5.78
N SER A 152 12.67 7.27 -5.97
CA SER A 152 13.29 6.82 -7.22
C SER A 152 12.89 5.39 -7.57
N ALA A 153 12.96 4.48 -6.60
CA ALA A 153 12.58 3.09 -6.80
C ALA A 153 11.07 2.90 -7.08
N ALA A 154 10.21 3.69 -6.46
CA ALA A 154 8.77 3.67 -6.72
C ALA A 154 8.46 4.23 -8.13
N LEU A 155 9.13 5.30 -8.55
CA LEU A 155 8.99 5.87 -9.89
C LEU A 155 9.47 4.90 -10.99
N ASP A 156 10.57 4.18 -10.76
CA ASP A 156 11.07 3.16 -11.70
C ASP A 156 10.04 2.02 -11.91
N ARG A 157 9.33 1.63 -10.85
CA ARG A 157 8.24 0.64 -10.94
C ARG A 157 7.02 1.22 -11.68
N LEU A 158 6.65 2.45 -11.34
CA LEU A 158 5.51 3.14 -11.96
C LEU A 158 5.73 3.36 -13.46
N ALA A 159 6.97 3.64 -13.88
CA ALA A 159 7.35 3.76 -15.29
C ALA A 159 7.18 2.46 -16.11
N GLY A 160 6.79 1.36 -15.48
CA GLY A 160 6.39 0.12 -16.15
C GLY A 160 7.51 -0.79 -16.61
N GLY A 161 8.76 -0.52 -16.24
CA GLY A 161 9.92 -1.30 -16.67
C GLY A 161 9.87 -2.77 -16.26
N SER A 162 9.32 -3.09 -15.09
CA SER A 162 9.20 -4.47 -14.59
C SER A 162 7.92 -5.13 -15.10
N GLY A 163 6.77 -4.46 -15.05
CA GLY A 163 5.48 -5.02 -15.44
C GLY A 163 5.40 -5.37 -16.92
N ALA A 164 5.93 -4.54 -17.80
CA ALA A 164 5.97 -4.83 -19.24
C ALA A 164 6.84 -6.07 -19.56
N THR A 165 7.95 -6.23 -18.84
CA THR A 165 8.82 -7.41 -18.98
C THR A 165 8.11 -8.68 -18.53
N LEU A 166 7.42 -8.64 -17.38
CA LEU A 166 6.67 -9.78 -16.85
C LEU A 166 5.49 -10.18 -17.74
N ARG A 167 4.78 -9.20 -18.30
CA ARG A 167 3.70 -9.48 -19.28
C ARG A 167 4.24 -10.19 -20.50
N ARG A 168 5.35 -9.72 -21.10
CA ARG A 168 5.98 -10.39 -22.25
C ARG A 168 6.39 -11.82 -21.92
N LEU A 169 6.99 -12.05 -20.76
CA LEU A 169 7.36 -13.39 -20.32
C LEU A 169 6.14 -14.30 -20.15
N ARG A 170 5.02 -13.75 -19.64
CA ARG A 170 3.77 -14.49 -19.55
C ARG A 170 3.19 -14.82 -20.93
N ASP A 171 3.21 -13.87 -21.84
CA ASP A 171 2.75 -14.08 -23.22
C ASP A 171 3.62 -15.15 -23.92
N ASP A 172 4.95 -15.09 -23.77
CA ASP A 172 5.86 -16.12 -24.29
C ASP A 172 5.57 -17.51 -23.70
N LEU A 173 5.18 -17.60 -22.41
CA LEU A 173 4.76 -18.86 -21.78
C LEU A 173 3.43 -19.38 -22.30
N LEU A 174 2.46 -18.49 -22.53
CA LEU A 174 1.17 -18.85 -23.09
C LEU A 174 1.31 -19.33 -24.54
N ASP A 175 2.19 -18.72 -25.34
CA ASP A 175 2.51 -19.18 -26.68
C ASP A 175 3.18 -20.55 -26.66
N LEU A 176 4.10 -20.80 -25.71
CA LEU A 176 4.71 -22.12 -25.52
C LEU A 176 3.67 -23.16 -25.11
N LEU A 177 2.77 -22.82 -24.19
CA LEU A 177 1.69 -23.69 -23.74
C LEU A 177 0.74 -24.03 -24.89
N ALA A 178 0.34 -23.04 -25.70
CA ALA A 178 -0.53 -23.24 -26.84
C ALA A 178 0.09 -24.18 -27.89
N ASP A 179 1.38 -24.05 -28.17
CA ASP A 179 2.08 -24.94 -29.09
C ASP A 179 2.10 -26.40 -28.58
N VAL A 180 2.29 -26.60 -27.25
CA VAL A 180 2.28 -27.95 -26.66
C VAL A 180 0.85 -28.53 -26.61
N GLU A 181 -0.15 -27.74 -26.24
CA GLU A 181 -1.56 -28.18 -26.22
C GLU A 181 -2.06 -28.52 -27.61
N ALA A 182 -1.69 -27.74 -28.64
CA ALA A 182 -2.01 -28.06 -30.01
C ALA A 182 -1.42 -29.41 -30.45
N SER A 183 -0.20 -29.74 -30.00
CA SER A 183 0.40 -31.06 -30.36
C SER A 183 -0.32 -32.23 -29.66
N ILE A 184 -0.87 -32.04 -28.49
CA ILE A 184 -1.67 -33.04 -27.76
C ILE A 184 -3.00 -33.28 -28.48
N ASP A 185 -3.70 -32.21 -28.84
CA ASP A 185 -5.01 -32.29 -29.49
C ASP A 185 -4.93 -32.93 -30.88
N PHE A 186 -3.92 -32.62 -31.69
CA PHE A 186 -3.71 -33.21 -33.00
C PHE A 186 -3.22 -34.67 -32.96
N ALA A 187 -2.60 -35.12 -31.87
CA ALA A 187 -2.18 -36.51 -31.70
C ALA A 187 -3.38 -37.49 -31.61
N ASP A 188 -4.56 -37.03 -31.19
CA ASP A 188 -5.80 -37.81 -31.11
C ASP A 188 -6.54 -37.92 -32.46
N GLU A 189 -6.25 -37.06 -33.41
CA GLU A 189 -6.79 -37.19 -34.79
C GLU A 189 -5.98 -38.23 -35.57
N THR A 190 -6.33 -39.49 -35.40
CA THR A 190 -5.76 -40.62 -36.13
C THR A 190 -6.10 -40.58 -37.63
N THR A 191 -5.46 -39.71 -38.36
CA THR A 191 -5.26 -39.85 -39.81
C THR A 191 -3.97 -40.64 -40.03
N PRO A 192 -3.94 -41.65 -40.93
CA PRO A 192 -2.77 -42.49 -41.19
C PRO A 192 -1.50 -41.72 -41.61
N ASP A 193 -1.63 -40.46 -41.97
CA ASP A 193 -0.57 -39.58 -42.46
C ASP A 193 -0.23 -38.42 -41.49
N ALA A 194 -0.81 -38.37 -40.30
CA ALA A 194 -0.49 -37.33 -39.31
C ALA A 194 0.88 -37.64 -38.66
N PRO A 195 1.83 -36.73 -38.58
CA PRO A 195 3.08 -36.94 -37.84
C PRO A 195 2.75 -37.16 -36.40
N PRO A 196 3.34 -38.19 -35.72
CA PRO A 196 3.08 -38.45 -34.33
C PRO A 196 3.76 -37.38 -33.47
N GLY A 197 2.97 -36.52 -32.83
CA GLY A 197 3.44 -35.53 -31.83
C GLY A 197 4.50 -34.56 -32.38
N ILE A 198 5.17 -33.85 -31.47
CA ILE A 198 6.27 -32.94 -31.82
C ILE A 198 7.47 -33.77 -32.34
N ASP A 199 7.89 -33.55 -33.58
CA ASP A 199 9.07 -34.23 -34.16
C ASP A 199 10.37 -33.81 -33.47
N THR A 200 11.48 -34.49 -33.80
CA THR A 200 12.76 -34.24 -33.15
C THR A 200 13.24 -32.80 -33.32
N GLU A 201 13.00 -32.16 -34.44
CA GLU A 201 13.39 -30.78 -34.71
C GLU A 201 12.51 -29.82 -33.88
N GLY A 202 11.22 -30.06 -33.82
CA GLY A 202 10.28 -29.31 -32.96
C GLY A 202 10.61 -29.41 -31.46
N ARG A 203 11.03 -30.62 -31.00
CA ARG A 203 11.47 -30.78 -29.61
C ARG A 203 12.73 -29.97 -29.30
N HIS A 204 13.69 -29.89 -30.17
CA HIS A 204 14.89 -29.07 -30.00
C HIS A 204 14.53 -27.57 -30.01
N ALA A 205 13.64 -27.16 -30.90
CA ALA A 205 13.16 -25.78 -30.97
C ALA A 205 12.40 -25.38 -29.69
N LEU A 206 11.54 -26.27 -29.19
CA LEU A 206 10.79 -26.09 -27.95
C LEU A 206 11.72 -26.02 -26.71
N ALA A 207 12.69 -26.92 -26.63
CA ALA A 207 13.71 -26.89 -25.56
C ALA A 207 14.48 -25.57 -25.52
N ALA A 208 14.92 -25.08 -26.70
CA ALA A 208 15.61 -23.81 -26.81
C ALA A 208 14.73 -22.59 -26.42
N ARG A 209 13.42 -22.66 -26.68
CA ARG A 209 12.48 -21.62 -26.24
C ARG A 209 12.27 -21.65 -24.73
N ILE A 210 12.09 -22.83 -24.15
CA ILE A 210 11.96 -23.03 -22.69
C ILE A 210 13.20 -22.51 -21.97
N GLU A 211 14.41 -22.85 -22.45
CA GLU A 211 15.66 -22.37 -21.87
C GLU A 211 15.77 -20.84 -21.92
N ARG A 212 15.44 -20.22 -23.05
CA ARG A 212 15.45 -18.74 -23.18
C ARG A 212 14.48 -18.08 -22.20
N THR A 213 13.28 -18.62 -22.05
CA THR A 213 12.28 -18.08 -21.13
C THR A 213 12.71 -18.28 -19.68
N ALA A 214 13.31 -19.41 -19.34
CA ALA A 214 13.87 -19.66 -18.01
C ALA A 214 15.01 -18.70 -17.68
N LEU A 215 15.92 -18.44 -18.62
CA LEU A 215 16.99 -17.43 -18.46
C LEU A 215 16.43 -16.01 -18.29
N ALA A 216 15.41 -15.66 -19.05
CA ALA A 216 14.75 -14.34 -18.92
C ALA A 216 14.03 -14.16 -17.58
N LEU A 217 13.38 -15.22 -17.06
CA LEU A 217 12.81 -15.23 -15.71
C LEU A 217 13.88 -15.06 -14.62
N ALA A 218 15.00 -15.78 -14.74
CA ALA A 218 16.13 -15.67 -13.81
C ALA A 218 16.73 -14.25 -13.84
N ALA A 219 16.84 -13.63 -15.02
CA ALA A 219 17.30 -12.25 -15.16
C ALA A 219 16.32 -11.26 -14.53
N ALA A 220 15.00 -11.44 -14.71
CA ALA A 220 13.97 -10.61 -14.08
C ALA A 220 14.03 -10.73 -12.55
N ARG A 221 14.23 -11.93 -12.01
CA ARG A 221 14.40 -12.19 -10.59
C ARG A 221 15.67 -11.54 -10.02
N ALA A 222 16.79 -11.66 -10.73
CA ALA A 222 18.05 -11.02 -10.34
C ALA A 222 17.95 -9.48 -10.35
N ALA A 223 17.29 -8.93 -11.36
CA ALA A 223 17.02 -7.49 -11.44
C ALA A 223 16.16 -7.00 -10.27
N LEU A 224 15.18 -7.79 -9.82
CA LEU A 224 14.38 -7.47 -8.63
C LEU A 224 15.25 -7.48 -7.36
N ALA A 225 16.10 -8.47 -7.19
CA ALA A 225 17.02 -8.59 -6.06
C ALA A 225 18.08 -7.47 -6.04
N GLY A 226 18.62 -7.11 -7.21
CA GLY A 226 19.67 -6.09 -7.36
C GLY A 226 19.17 -4.65 -7.17
N ARG A 227 17.87 -4.38 -7.38
CA ARG A 227 17.27 -3.06 -7.17
C ARG A 227 17.05 -2.70 -5.70
N GLY A 228 17.47 -3.57 -4.80
CA GLY A 228 17.30 -3.42 -3.36
C GLY A 228 15.83 -3.52 -2.96
N ILE A 229 15.60 -3.72 -1.68
CA ILE A 229 14.27 -3.71 -1.04
C ILE A 229 13.80 -2.23 -0.90
N ALA A 230 13.83 -1.49 -2.00
CA ALA A 230 13.43 -0.09 -2.06
C ALA A 230 11.90 -0.01 -2.20
N GLY A 231 11.24 -0.14 -1.10
CA GLY A 231 9.82 -0.21 -0.85
C GLY A 231 9.62 -0.90 0.49
N ALA A 232 10.63 -0.77 1.37
CA ALA A 232 10.50 -1.22 2.74
C ALA A 232 9.28 -0.52 3.35
N ASP A 233 8.34 -1.28 3.88
CA ASP A 233 7.31 -0.76 4.78
C ASP A 233 8.03 0.11 5.82
N VAL A 234 7.55 1.34 6.01
CA VAL A 234 8.12 2.24 7.00
C VAL A 234 7.97 1.58 8.36
N PRO A 235 9.07 1.39 9.12
CA PRO A 235 9.00 0.68 10.39
C PRO A 235 7.97 1.27 11.34
N ARG A 236 7.21 0.41 12.00
CA ARG A 236 6.16 0.79 12.94
C ARG A 236 6.68 0.77 14.36
N VAL A 237 6.61 1.92 15.02
CA VAL A 237 6.98 2.11 16.41
C VAL A 237 5.70 2.25 17.23
N VAL A 238 5.41 1.29 18.09
CA VAL A 238 4.16 1.25 18.85
C VAL A 238 4.40 1.60 20.31
N LEU A 239 3.66 2.60 20.81
CA LEU A 239 3.65 2.97 22.24
C LEU A 239 2.70 2.03 22.99
N VAL A 240 3.21 1.30 23.96
CA VAL A 240 2.42 0.38 24.80
C VAL A 240 2.59 0.72 26.29
N GLY A 241 1.63 0.33 27.09
CA GLY A 241 1.68 0.52 28.55
C GLY A 241 0.28 0.68 29.16
N PRO A 242 0.19 0.73 30.49
CA PRO A 242 -1.09 0.85 31.20
C PRO A 242 -1.90 2.08 30.79
N PRO A 243 -3.22 2.06 31.04
CA PRO A 243 -4.02 3.29 30.91
C PRO A 243 -3.44 4.41 31.79
N ASN A 244 -3.55 5.65 31.31
CA ASN A 244 -3.13 6.86 32.05
C ASN A 244 -1.64 6.97 32.40
N VAL A 245 -0.78 6.14 31.83
CA VAL A 245 0.69 6.21 32.03
C VAL A 245 1.34 7.41 31.30
N GLY A 246 0.61 8.09 30.42
CA GLY A 246 1.11 9.25 29.67
C GLY A 246 1.51 8.95 28.22
N LYS A 247 1.07 7.83 27.62
CA LYS A 247 1.35 7.47 26.21
C LYS A 247 0.94 8.56 25.23
N SER A 248 -0.32 8.99 25.27
CA SER A 248 -0.85 10.02 24.34
C SER A 248 -0.18 11.38 24.56
N SER A 249 0.21 11.71 25.80
CA SER A 249 1.02 12.91 26.07
C SER A 249 2.41 12.79 25.46
N LEU A 250 3.03 11.62 25.58
CA LEU A 250 4.33 11.33 24.97
C LEU A 250 4.24 11.34 23.43
N TYR A 251 3.19 10.72 22.88
CA TYR A 251 2.89 10.77 21.45
C TYR A 251 2.79 12.21 20.95
N ASN A 252 1.97 13.05 21.59
CA ASN A 252 1.81 14.46 21.21
C ASN A 252 3.13 15.26 21.36
N ALA A 253 3.95 14.94 22.36
CA ALA A 253 5.24 15.61 22.54
C ALA A 253 6.25 15.22 21.45
N LEU A 254 6.22 13.97 21.00
CA LEU A 254 7.07 13.49 19.89
C LEU A 254 6.61 14.01 18.54
N THR A 255 5.29 14.11 18.30
CA THR A 255 4.71 14.56 17.03
C THR A 255 4.60 16.08 16.92
N GLY A 256 4.50 16.80 18.01
CA GLY A 256 4.17 18.25 18.04
C GLY A 256 5.35 19.20 17.95
N ARG A 257 6.61 18.75 17.99
CA ARG A 257 7.77 19.65 18.06
C ARG A 257 8.72 19.63 16.86
N ASP A 258 8.76 18.54 16.07
CA ASP A 258 9.68 18.42 14.94
C ASP A 258 9.13 17.61 13.76
N ALA A 259 7.87 17.15 13.82
CA ALA A 259 7.25 16.50 12.69
C ALA A 259 6.74 17.55 11.72
N ALA A 260 7.37 17.71 10.58
CA ALA A 260 6.75 18.34 9.43
C ALA A 260 5.41 17.65 9.22
N LEU A 261 4.33 18.43 9.38
CA LEU A 261 2.94 18.02 9.23
C LEU A 261 2.77 17.23 7.92
N VAL A 262 2.82 15.91 8.00
CA VAL A 262 2.32 15.04 6.95
C VAL A 262 1.01 14.45 7.48
N ALA A 263 -0.06 15.13 7.07
CA ALA A 263 -1.44 14.71 6.99
C ALA A 263 -1.99 13.87 8.16
N ASP A 264 -2.76 14.55 8.96
CA ASP A 264 -3.86 14.01 9.77
C ASP A 264 -4.82 13.23 8.84
N ALA A 265 -4.64 11.93 8.70
CA ALA A 265 -5.63 11.07 8.09
C ALA A 265 -6.79 10.90 9.07
N ARG A 266 -7.67 11.91 9.16
CA ARG A 266 -8.98 11.78 9.77
C ARG A 266 -9.84 10.90 8.86
N GLY A 267 -9.92 9.65 9.21
CA GLY A 267 -10.82 8.74 8.53
C GLY A 267 -10.83 7.35 9.15
N THR A 268 -11.86 7.08 9.96
CA THR A 268 -12.35 5.76 10.33
C THR A 268 -11.46 4.91 11.24
N THR A 269 -11.43 5.21 12.50
CA THR A 269 -11.64 4.36 13.68
C THR A 269 -11.18 5.14 14.92
N ARG A 270 -12.05 5.29 15.88
CA ARG A 270 -11.94 6.19 17.05
C ARG A 270 -10.80 5.91 18.04
N ASP A 271 -9.88 4.96 17.78
CA ASP A 271 -8.99 4.44 18.81
C ASP A 271 -7.52 4.26 18.43
N ARG A 272 -7.06 4.75 17.26
CA ARG A 272 -5.67 4.60 16.82
C ARG A 272 -5.16 5.87 16.15
N LEU A 273 -4.12 6.49 16.77
CA LEU A 273 -3.41 7.62 16.18
C LEU A 273 -2.12 7.11 15.55
N GLU A 274 -1.92 7.41 14.27
CA GLU A 274 -0.71 7.08 13.53
C GLU A 274 -0.12 8.35 12.93
N THR A 275 1.17 8.59 13.16
CA THR A 275 1.88 9.73 12.57
C THR A 275 3.25 9.28 12.08
N ARG A 276 3.62 9.71 10.88
CA ARG A 276 4.97 9.49 10.35
C ARG A 276 5.94 10.47 10.98
N LEU A 277 7.05 9.94 11.48
CA LEU A 277 8.15 10.73 12.06
C LEU A 277 9.41 10.56 11.21
N GLU A 278 10.09 11.67 10.99
CA GLU A 278 11.46 11.69 10.50
C GLU A 278 12.38 11.99 11.68
N LEU A 279 13.28 11.08 11.96
CA LEU A 279 14.17 11.13 13.10
C LEU A 279 15.60 11.32 12.61
N ALA A 280 16.29 12.33 13.13
CA ALA A 280 17.70 12.55 12.83
C ALA A 280 18.57 11.44 13.48
N LEU A 281 19.51 10.89 12.71
CA LEU A 281 20.53 9.99 13.21
C LEU A 281 21.79 10.79 13.59
N PRO A 282 22.58 10.31 14.56
CA PRO A 282 23.82 11.00 14.97
C PRO A 282 24.82 11.22 13.84
N ASP A 283 24.81 10.37 12.82
CA ASP A 283 25.75 10.35 11.69
C ASP A 283 25.23 11.15 10.47
N ALA A 284 24.44 12.21 10.67
CA ALA A 284 23.84 13.06 9.65
C ALA A 284 22.87 12.32 8.70
N GLY A 285 22.41 11.13 9.05
CA GLY A 285 21.33 10.40 8.36
C GLY A 285 19.96 10.73 8.93
N ALA A 286 18.91 10.28 8.24
CA ALA A 286 17.54 10.32 8.73
C ALA A 286 16.93 8.91 8.72
N ALA A 287 16.14 8.61 9.74
CA ALA A 287 15.34 7.39 9.81
C ALA A 287 13.86 7.78 9.85
N SER A 288 13.04 7.17 9.00
CA SER A 288 11.59 7.36 8.99
C SER A 288 10.90 6.21 9.72
N CYS A 289 9.90 6.50 10.53
CA CYS A 289 9.05 5.49 11.16
C CYS A 289 7.60 5.98 11.26
N VAL A 290 6.66 5.06 11.43
CA VAL A 290 5.28 5.38 11.80
C VAL A 290 5.13 5.17 13.29
N LEU A 291 4.91 6.26 14.03
CA LEU A 291 4.59 6.21 15.45
C LEU A 291 3.10 5.92 15.62
N VAL A 292 2.79 4.94 16.46
CA VAL A 292 1.42 4.48 16.69
C VAL A 292 1.11 4.58 18.17
N ASP A 293 0.08 5.38 18.53
CA ASP A 293 -0.50 5.38 19.87
C ASP A 293 -1.68 4.40 19.90
N VAL A 294 -1.68 3.48 20.82
CA VAL A 294 -2.78 2.52 21.03
C VAL A 294 -3.43 2.76 22.39
N ALA A 295 -4.74 2.54 22.46
CA ALA A 295 -5.47 2.61 23.72
C ALA A 295 -4.79 1.73 24.77
N GLY A 296 -4.81 2.18 26.04
CA GLY A 296 -4.08 1.53 27.13
C GLY A 296 -4.45 0.06 27.28
N MET A 297 -3.48 -0.84 27.13
CA MET A 297 -3.67 -2.27 27.35
C MET A 297 -3.62 -2.60 28.83
N VAL A 298 -4.69 -3.20 29.35
CA VAL A 298 -4.72 -3.83 30.68
C VAL A 298 -4.30 -5.27 30.47
N GLY A 299 -3.12 -5.65 30.96
CA GLY A 299 -2.66 -7.05 30.88
C GLY A 299 -1.36 -7.28 30.11
N PHE A 300 -0.63 -6.24 29.73
CA PHE A 300 0.73 -6.38 29.25
C PHE A 300 1.65 -6.71 30.43
N GLU A 301 2.24 -7.91 30.41
CA GLU A 301 3.19 -8.43 31.43
C GLU A 301 2.68 -8.47 32.89
N GLY A 302 1.73 -9.36 33.19
CA GLY A 302 1.48 -9.82 34.57
C GLY A 302 0.52 -8.99 35.41
N VAL A 303 -0.11 -7.94 34.86
CA VAL A 303 -1.14 -7.18 35.58
C VAL A 303 -2.51 -7.88 35.38
N ARG A 304 -3.01 -8.53 36.43
CA ARG A 304 -4.34 -9.15 36.45
C ARG A 304 -5.41 -8.06 36.33
N PRO A 305 -6.47 -8.27 35.49
CA PRO A 305 -7.60 -7.35 35.46
C PRO A 305 -8.34 -7.36 36.79
N ALA A 306 -8.62 -6.18 37.33
CA ALA A 306 -9.56 -6.05 38.43
C ALA A 306 -10.99 -6.39 37.90
N HIS A 307 -11.69 -7.27 38.59
CA HIS A 307 -13.06 -7.67 38.27
C HIS A 307 -14.00 -6.46 38.28
N GLY A 308 -14.63 -6.15 37.15
CA GLY A 308 -15.69 -5.15 36.99
C GLY A 308 -16.96 -5.77 36.44
N ASN A 309 -18.04 -5.52 37.11
CA ASN A 309 -19.41 -6.05 37.01
C ASN A 309 -20.04 -6.00 35.62
N GLY A 310 -20.91 -6.97 35.39
CA GLY A 310 -21.62 -7.25 34.16
C GLY A 310 -22.47 -6.12 33.58
N HIS A 311 -22.42 -6.06 32.27
CA HIS A 311 -23.40 -5.37 31.43
C HIS A 311 -23.76 -6.26 30.22
N ALA A 312 -24.95 -6.03 29.70
CA ALA A 312 -25.68 -6.80 28.69
C ALA A 312 -24.96 -6.95 27.33
N PRO A 313 -25.42 -7.86 26.42
CA PRO A 313 -24.71 -8.29 25.21
C PRO A 313 -24.77 -7.22 24.11
N GLY A 314 -23.81 -6.32 24.13
CA GLY A 314 -23.29 -5.50 23.03
C GLY A 314 -21.79 -5.70 23.04
N VAL A 315 -21.13 -5.63 21.91
CA VAL A 315 -19.66 -5.75 21.81
C VAL A 315 -19.05 -4.75 22.77
N ASP A 316 -18.34 -5.26 23.78
CA ASP A 316 -17.70 -4.41 24.81
C ASP A 316 -16.61 -3.57 24.14
N PRO A 317 -16.72 -2.22 24.15
CA PRO A 317 -15.71 -1.35 23.52
C PRO A 317 -14.30 -1.60 24.03
N ALA A 318 -14.15 -2.10 25.25
CA ALA A 318 -12.85 -2.46 25.84
C ALA A 318 -12.23 -3.69 25.14
N VAL A 319 -13.04 -4.67 24.75
CA VAL A 319 -12.58 -5.86 24.03
C VAL A 319 -12.14 -5.50 22.60
N GLU A 320 -12.83 -4.58 21.96
CA GLU A 320 -12.49 -4.10 20.62
C GLU A 320 -11.20 -3.28 20.65
N ALA A 321 -11.04 -2.36 21.59
CA ALA A 321 -9.82 -1.60 21.80
C ALA A 321 -8.61 -2.51 22.11
N GLU A 322 -8.78 -3.55 22.92
CA GLU A 322 -7.73 -4.54 23.19
C GLU A 322 -7.37 -5.36 21.96
N ALA A 323 -8.33 -5.73 21.12
CA ALA A 323 -8.06 -6.44 19.86
C ALA A 323 -7.29 -5.56 18.87
N VAL A 324 -7.61 -4.27 18.77
CA VAL A 324 -6.87 -3.29 17.96
C VAL A 324 -5.45 -3.12 18.47
N ALA A 325 -5.25 -2.99 19.79
CA ALA A 325 -3.94 -2.86 20.39
C ALA A 325 -3.07 -4.12 20.19
N ARG A 326 -3.65 -5.31 20.28
CA ARG A 326 -2.95 -6.57 19.99
C ARG A 326 -2.51 -6.67 18.52
N ARG A 327 -3.36 -6.23 17.58
CA ARG A 327 -3.00 -6.17 16.16
C ARG A 327 -1.86 -5.18 15.92
N ALA A 328 -1.95 -3.97 16.49
CA ALA A 328 -0.89 -2.98 16.36
C ALA A 328 0.44 -3.51 16.91
N LEU A 329 0.40 -4.20 18.05
CA LEU A 329 1.57 -4.84 18.63
C LEU A 329 2.08 -6.01 17.76
N ALA A 330 1.20 -6.76 17.10
CA ALA A 330 1.58 -7.81 16.17
C ALA A 330 2.33 -7.24 14.94
N ASP A 331 1.94 -6.06 14.48
CA ASP A 331 2.54 -5.36 13.34
C ASP A 331 3.74 -4.47 13.71
N ALA A 332 4.04 -4.30 15.01
CA ALA A 332 5.12 -3.44 15.48
C ALA A 332 6.50 -3.98 15.10
N ASP A 333 7.39 -3.10 14.65
CA ASP A 333 8.80 -3.37 14.42
C ASP A 333 9.66 -2.99 15.64
N VAL A 334 9.28 -1.91 16.32
CA VAL A 334 9.87 -1.45 17.58
C VAL A 334 8.76 -1.21 18.57
N VAL A 335 8.96 -1.65 19.80
CA VAL A 335 7.99 -1.44 20.90
C VAL A 335 8.58 -0.49 21.92
N VAL A 336 7.88 0.61 22.19
CA VAL A 336 8.21 1.55 23.26
C VAL A 336 7.26 1.28 24.42
N VAL A 337 7.81 0.77 25.53
CA VAL A 337 7.04 0.41 26.73
C VAL A 337 7.08 1.57 27.72
N CYS A 338 5.92 2.17 27.96
CA CYS A 338 5.76 3.29 28.85
C CYS A 338 5.45 2.82 30.29
N HIS A 339 6.23 3.28 31.24
CA HIS A 339 6.06 3.04 32.67
C HIS A 339 5.85 4.39 33.39
N ASP A 340 5.04 4.40 34.42
CA ASP A 340 4.87 5.60 35.26
C ASP A 340 6.07 5.76 36.20
N ALA A 341 6.68 6.95 36.25
CA ALA A 341 7.82 7.21 37.12
C ALA A 341 7.47 7.06 38.60
N GLU A 342 6.23 7.32 39.01
CA GLU A 342 5.76 7.14 40.38
C GLU A 342 5.59 5.65 40.76
N ALA A 343 5.21 4.82 39.83
CA ALA A 343 4.98 3.39 40.05
C ALA A 343 6.27 2.55 39.95
N GLY A 344 7.33 3.13 39.38
CA GLY A 344 8.58 2.42 39.12
C GLY A 344 8.46 1.40 37.98
N ILE A 345 9.54 0.66 37.75
CA ILE A 345 9.61 -0.32 36.68
C ILE A 345 9.35 -1.70 37.25
N PRO A 346 8.37 -2.45 36.74
CA PRO A 346 8.20 -3.83 37.13
C PRO A 346 9.43 -4.65 36.74
N PRO A 347 9.74 -5.75 37.48
CA PRO A 347 10.82 -6.64 37.09
C PRO A 347 10.66 -7.08 35.67
N ARG A 348 11.76 -6.97 34.91
CA ARG A 348 11.79 -7.24 33.45
C ARG A 348 11.37 -8.67 33.20
N ALA A 349 10.27 -8.87 32.49
CA ALA A 349 10.00 -10.16 31.87
C ALA A 349 11.07 -10.42 30.83
N GLU A 350 11.49 -11.69 30.68
CA GLU A 350 12.50 -12.11 29.71
C GLU A 350 12.26 -11.46 28.34
N PRO A 351 13.28 -10.86 27.71
CA PRO A 351 13.08 -10.20 26.42
C PRO A 351 12.56 -11.24 25.42
N SER A 352 11.37 -11.03 24.93
CA SER A 352 10.90 -11.71 23.74
C SER A 352 11.90 -11.39 22.61
N GLN A 353 12.72 -12.37 22.24
CA GLN A 353 13.93 -12.24 21.41
C GLN A 353 13.67 -11.75 19.97
N ARG A 354 12.47 -11.33 19.61
CA ARG A 354 12.09 -11.08 18.20
C ARG A 354 12.02 -9.60 17.78
N ARG A 355 11.96 -8.63 18.74
CA ARG A 355 11.76 -7.21 18.38
C ARG A 355 12.53 -6.28 19.31
N PRO A 356 13.12 -5.15 18.80
CA PRO A 356 13.70 -4.12 19.63
C PRO A 356 12.64 -3.53 20.58
N ARG A 357 13.02 -3.44 21.85
CA ARG A 357 12.20 -2.86 22.92
C ARG A 357 12.95 -1.69 23.57
N ILE A 358 12.22 -0.59 23.77
CA ILE A 358 12.72 0.61 24.47
C ILE A 358 11.81 0.83 25.67
N ASP A 359 12.38 0.78 26.88
CA ASP A 359 11.65 1.06 28.10
C ASP A 359 11.77 2.55 28.46
N VAL A 360 10.63 3.20 28.72
CA VAL A 360 10.52 4.63 28.95
C VAL A 360 9.79 4.89 30.29
N LEU A 361 10.36 5.68 31.14
CA LEU A 361 9.67 6.27 32.29
C LEU A 361 9.06 7.60 31.88
N THR A 362 7.75 7.70 31.98
CA THR A 362 6.99 8.92 31.69
C THR A 362 6.73 9.73 32.94
N ARG A 363 6.36 11.01 32.81
CA ARG A 363 6.01 11.91 33.92
C ARG A 363 7.15 12.11 34.94
N CYS A 364 8.39 12.11 34.50
CA CYS A 364 9.54 12.31 35.37
C CYS A 364 9.58 13.69 36.05
N ASP A 365 8.77 14.64 35.56
CA ASP A 365 8.55 15.95 36.20
C ASP A 365 7.82 15.89 37.56
N ARG A 366 7.15 14.76 37.86
CA ARG A 366 6.39 14.57 39.11
C ARG A 366 7.20 13.93 40.23
N VAL A 367 8.35 13.40 39.91
CA VAL A 367 9.20 12.71 40.87
C VAL A 367 10.50 13.49 40.99
N GLU A 368 10.88 13.91 42.24
CA GLU A 368 12.19 14.50 42.49
C GLU A 368 13.30 13.45 42.31
N VAL A 369 13.56 13.08 41.09
CA VAL A 369 14.67 12.18 40.74
C VAL A 369 15.86 13.06 40.39
N SER A 370 16.57 13.53 41.44
CA SER A 370 17.82 14.26 41.28
C SER A 370 18.80 13.45 40.44
N GLY A 371 19.02 13.89 39.20
CA GLY A 371 20.08 13.39 38.32
C GLY A 371 19.69 12.29 37.31
N MET A 372 18.42 11.84 37.21
CA MET A 372 18.04 10.78 36.25
C MET A 372 17.50 11.27 34.88
N CYS A 373 17.18 12.56 34.77
CA CYS A 373 16.58 13.07 33.52
C CYS A 373 17.56 13.25 32.34
N ASP A 374 18.86 13.24 32.57
CA ASP A 374 19.87 13.55 31.53
C ASP A 374 20.74 12.36 31.10
N THR A 375 20.59 11.19 31.68
CA THR A 375 21.45 10.06 31.35
C THR A 375 20.66 8.79 31.08
N ARG A 376 21.06 8.06 30.02
CA ARG A 376 20.76 6.63 29.92
C ARG A 376 21.18 6.02 31.27
N SER A 377 20.21 5.64 32.07
CA SER A 377 20.48 4.83 33.25
C SER A 377 21.31 3.62 32.81
N SER A 378 22.23 3.16 33.63
CA SER A 378 22.97 1.92 33.40
C SER A 378 22.08 0.72 33.13
N SER A 379 20.77 0.83 33.37
CA SER A 379 19.70 -0.14 33.05
C SER A 379 19.11 0.00 31.64
N GLY A 380 19.53 0.97 30.82
CA GLY A 380 19.02 1.16 29.43
C GLY A 380 17.61 1.76 29.32
N ILE A 381 17.12 2.35 30.42
CA ILE A 381 15.79 2.98 30.51
C ILE A 381 15.93 4.49 30.28
N ILE A 382 14.97 5.07 29.55
CA ILE A 382 14.95 6.49 29.20
C ILE A 382 13.87 7.18 30.02
N ALA A 383 14.27 8.15 30.88
CA ALA A 383 13.34 8.98 31.62
C ALA A 383 12.87 10.15 30.77
N THR A 384 11.55 10.39 30.70
CA THR A 384 10.95 11.42 29.85
C THR A 384 9.89 12.24 30.59
N SER A 385 9.77 13.51 30.22
CA SER A 385 8.64 14.37 30.56
C SER A 385 8.09 15.05 29.31
N SER A 386 6.84 14.80 29.00
CA SER A 386 6.13 15.48 27.92
C SER A 386 5.87 16.96 28.20
N VAL A 387 5.90 17.37 29.48
CA VAL A 387 5.65 18.76 29.93
C VAL A 387 6.91 19.60 29.77
N THR A 388 8.05 19.11 30.26
CA THR A 388 9.33 19.85 30.25
C THR A 388 10.14 19.61 28.98
N GLY A 389 9.85 18.52 28.24
CA GLY A 389 10.63 18.07 27.08
C GLY A 389 11.90 17.30 27.47
N ALA A 390 12.16 17.09 28.76
CA ALA A 390 13.32 16.33 29.23
C ALA A 390 13.29 14.89 28.69
N GLY A 391 14.44 14.37 28.23
CA GLY A 391 14.61 13.01 27.74
C GLY A 391 14.01 12.71 26.36
N LEU A 392 13.24 13.62 25.75
CA LEU A 392 12.64 13.38 24.43
C LEU A 392 13.70 13.20 23.33
N ALA A 393 14.75 14.02 23.34
CA ALA A 393 15.87 13.89 22.39
C ALA A 393 16.60 12.54 22.51
N SER A 394 16.77 12.05 23.74
CA SER A 394 17.37 10.73 23.97
C SER A 394 16.46 9.61 23.48
N LEU A 395 15.15 9.75 23.65
CA LEU A 395 14.16 8.79 23.16
C LEU A 395 14.10 8.78 21.61
N THR A 396 14.06 9.94 20.96
CA THR A 396 14.07 10.03 19.50
C THR A 396 15.34 9.40 18.91
N THR A 397 16.50 9.64 19.51
CA THR A 397 17.77 9.01 19.12
C THR A 397 17.75 7.49 19.32
N ALA A 398 17.16 7.01 20.40
CA ALA A 398 17.04 5.57 20.66
C ALA A 398 16.10 4.89 19.65
N ILE A 399 14.97 5.53 19.33
CA ILE A 399 14.03 5.06 18.30
C ILE A 399 14.72 5.05 16.93
N ALA A 400 15.37 6.16 16.52
CA ALA A 400 16.10 6.25 15.27
C ALA A 400 17.16 5.15 15.13
N THR A 401 17.92 4.91 16.20
CA THR A 401 18.94 3.85 16.24
C THR A 401 18.32 2.44 16.16
N ALA A 402 17.19 2.22 16.84
CA ALA A 402 16.50 0.93 16.77
C ALA A 402 15.95 0.67 15.37
N VAL A 403 15.34 1.68 14.76
CA VAL A 403 14.78 1.63 13.40
C VAL A 403 15.88 1.41 12.36
N SER A 404 17.01 2.12 12.46
CA SER A 404 18.11 1.98 11.49
C SER A 404 18.81 0.61 11.52
N ARG A 405 18.68 -0.13 12.61
CA ARG A 405 19.23 -1.49 12.77
C ARG A 405 18.28 -2.58 12.32
N LEU A 406 17.03 -2.24 12.01
CA LEU A 406 16.10 -3.23 11.48
C LEU A 406 16.56 -3.69 10.09
N PRO A 407 16.47 -4.98 9.79
CA PRO A 407 16.67 -5.44 8.43
C PRO A 407 15.60 -4.78 7.54
N PRO A 408 15.98 -4.35 6.32
CA PRO A 408 15.01 -3.79 5.40
C PRO A 408 13.91 -4.83 5.11
N ARG A 409 12.68 -4.49 5.42
CA ARG A 409 11.51 -5.33 5.10
C ARG A 409 11.11 -5.11 3.65
N ALA A 410 11.01 -6.20 2.90
CA ALA A 410 10.36 -6.14 1.61
C ALA A 410 8.88 -5.81 1.80
N SER A 411 8.34 -4.91 0.99
CA SER A 411 6.89 -4.68 0.99
C SER A 411 6.16 -5.99 0.64
N PRO A 412 4.93 -6.20 1.12
CA PRO A 412 4.13 -7.37 0.75
C PRO A 412 4.02 -7.55 -0.77
N ALA A 413 3.99 -6.45 -1.51
CA ALA A 413 4.05 -6.43 -2.96
C ALA A 413 5.36 -7.03 -3.50
N THR A 414 6.50 -6.63 -2.93
CA THR A 414 7.82 -7.15 -3.33
C THR A 414 7.97 -8.63 -2.98
N VAL A 415 7.45 -9.06 -1.82
CA VAL A 415 7.45 -10.48 -1.42
C VAL A 415 6.63 -11.30 -2.41
N ARG A 416 5.39 -10.89 -2.69
CA ARG A 416 4.51 -11.58 -3.65
C ARG A 416 5.14 -11.66 -5.04
N LEU A 417 5.74 -10.57 -5.52
CA LEU A 417 6.45 -10.53 -6.80
C LEU A 417 7.63 -11.51 -6.83
N ALA A 418 8.39 -11.57 -5.74
CA ALA A 418 9.52 -12.49 -5.61
C ALA A 418 9.05 -13.94 -5.59
N ASP A 419 8.07 -14.28 -4.76
CA ASP A 419 7.51 -15.62 -4.61
C ASP A 419 6.91 -16.12 -5.92
N GLY A 420 6.18 -15.27 -6.64
CA GLY A 420 5.63 -15.61 -7.95
C GLY A 420 6.72 -15.87 -9.00
N LEU A 421 7.77 -15.04 -9.03
CA LEU A 421 8.91 -15.27 -9.92
C LEU A 421 9.68 -16.55 -9.54
N ASP A 422 9.85 -16.86 -8.26
CA ASP A 422 10.52 -18.06 -7.79
C ASP A 422 9.69 -19.30 -8.16
N THR A 423 8.36 -19.25 -8.03
CA THR A 423 7.46 -20.33 -8.44
C THR A 423 7.48 -20.56 -9.96
N ALA A 424 7.39 -19.48 -10.76
CA ALA A 424 7.49 -19.58 -12.21
C ALA A 424 8.86 -20.13 -12.65
N ALA A 425 9.95 -19.68 -12.03
CA ALA A 425 11.29 -20.18 -12.33
C ALA A 425 11.46 -21.68 -11.99
N ALA A 426 10.90 -22.12 -10.86
CA ALA A 426 10.93 -23.54 -10.48
C ALA A 426 10.14 -24.41 -11.47
N ALA A 427 8.97 -23.97 -11.90
CA ALA A 427 8.19 -24.68 -12.92
C ALA A 427 8.92 -24.75 -14.27
N MET A 428 9.57 -23.66 -14.69
CA MET A 428 10.37 -23.63 -15.92
C MET A 428 11.62 -24.49 -15.83
N ALA A 429 12.27 -24.56 -14.66
CA ALA A 429 13.40 -25.46 -14.44
C ALA A 429 12.97 -26.92 -14.56
N ALA A 430 11.82 -27.30 -13.97
CA ALA A 430 11.25 -28.65 -14.11
C ALA A 430 10.92 -29.00 -15.56
N ALA A 431 10.34 -28.05 -16.33
CA ALA A 431 10.09 -28.20 -17.75
C ALA A 431 11.40 -28.42 -18.54
N GLY A 432 12.45 -27.64 -18.24
CA GLY A 432 13.76 -27.75 -18.87
C GLY A 432 14.45 -29.10 -18.59
N GLU A 433 14.44 -29.56 -17.31
CA GLU A 433 14.99 -30.88 -16.92
C GLU A 433 14.25 -32.04 -17.58
N MET A 434 12.91 -31.91 -17.72
CA MET A 434 12.10 -32.90 -18.40
C MET A 434 12.44 -32.94 -19.89
N MET A 435 12.52 -31.78 -20.57
CA MET A 435 12.92 -31.70 -21.98
C MET A 435 14.31 -32.30 -22.21
N ALA A 436 15.28 -32.03 -21.34
CA ALA A 436 16.64 -32.58 -21.48
C ALA A 436 16.67 -34.11 -21.38
N ARG A 437 15.85 -34.71 -20.52
CA ARG A 437 15.72 -36.17 -20.37
C ARG A 437 14.97 -36.80 -21.56
N ASP A 438 13.88 -36.21 -21.94
CA ASP A 438 12.94 -36.80 -22.90
C ASP A 438 13.42 -36.66 -24.35
N VAL A 439 14.12 -35.54 -24.67
CA VAL A 439 14.85 -35.44 -25.95
C VAL A 439 15.87 -36.55 -26.10
N ALA A 440 16.60 -36.88 -25.04
CA ALA A 440 17.58 -37.99 -25.06
C ALA A 440 16.93 -39.38 -25.14
N ALA A 441 15.73 -39.54 -24.55
CA ALA A 441 14.98 -40.81 -24.54
C ALA A 441 14.12 -41.01 -25.79
N GLY A 442 13.89 -39.97 -26.61
CA GLY A 442 13.04 -40.02 -27.79
C GLY A 442 11.54 -40.05 -27.49
N SER A 443 11.15 -39.79 -26.22
CA SER A 443 9.76 -39.72 -25.77
C SER A 443 9.54 -38.40 -25.06
N LEU A 444 8.40 -37.74 -25.21
CA LEU A 444 8.04 -36.51 -24.53
C LEU A 444 6.67 -36.71 -23.88
N ASP A 445 6.58 -36.47 -22.59
CA ASP A 445 5.28 -36.35 -21.88
C ASP A 445 4.76 -34.93 -22.03
N GLU A 446 4.04 -34.69 -23.14
CA GLU A 446 3.53 -33.37 -23.50
C GLU A 446 2.51 -32.86 -22.46
N ALA A 447 1.72 -33.73 -21.84
CA ALA A 447 0.73 -33.35 -20.84
C ALA A 447 1.40 -32.84 -19.55
N LEU A 448 2.47 -33.49 -19.11
CA LEU A 448 3.23 -33.04 -17.96
C LEU A 448 3.97 -31.74 -18.25
N LEU A 449 4.52 -31.59 -19.46
CA LEU A 449 5.16 -30.36 -19.91
C LEU A 449 4.16 -29.19 -19.93
N ALA A 450 2.96 -29.38 -20.49
CA ALA A 450 1.89 -28.40 -20.46
C ALA A 450 1.50 -28.00 -19.04
N GLY A 451 1.49 -28.96 -18.11
CA GLY A 451 1.28 -28.71 -16.68
C GLY A 451 2.30 -27.75 -16.07
N HIS A 452 3.59 -27.93 -16.36
CA HIS A 452 4.66 -27.03 -15.88
C HIS A 452 4.57 -25.64 -16.53
N LEU A 453 4.31 -25.55 -17.83
CA LEU A 453 4.17 -24.27 -18.53
C LEU A 453 2.94 -23.48 -18.01
N ARG A 454 1.83 -24.18 -17.77
CA ARG A 454 0.61 -23.59 -17.20
C ARG A 454 0.88 -23.04 -15.80
N ALA A 455 1.51 -23.80 -14.92
CA ALA A 455 1.87 -23.36 -13.57
C ALA A 455 2.77 -22.11 -13.58
N ALA A 456 3.72 -22.03 -14.51
CA ALA A 456 4.57 -20.86 -14.68
C ALA A 456 3.76 -19.64 -15.17
N ALA A 457 2.87 -19.81 -16.14
CA ALA A 457 2.03 -18.74 -16.70
C ALA A 457 1.02 -18.21 -15.66
N GLU A 458 0.37 -19.09 -14.89
CA GLU A 458 -0.55 -18.75 -13.80
C GLU A 458 0.17 -17.93 -12.72
N SER A 459 1.36 -18.38 -12.29
CA SER A 459 2.14 -17.66 -11.28
C SER A 459 2.54 -16.26 -11.74
N LEU A 460 2.89 -16.06 -13.02
CA LEU A 460 3.10 -14.72 -13.57
C LEU A 460 1.78 -13.94 -13.72
N GLY A 461 0.66 -14.62 -13.97
CA GLY A 461 -0.69 -14.04 -14.01
C GLY A 461 -1.07 -13.40 -12.66
N GLU A 462 -0.83 -14.11 -11.56
CA GLU A 462 -1.04 -13.59 -10.20
C GLU A 462 -0.17 -12.36 -9.92
N VAL A 463 1.08 -12.39 -10.34
CA VAL A 463 2.03 -11.28 -10.17
C VAL A 463 1.63 -10.04 -10.96
N THR A 464 1.19 -10.22 -12.20
CA THR A 464 0.76 -9.12 -13.09
C THR A 464 -0.67 -8.67 -12.82
N GLY A 465 -1.43 -9.44 -12.06
CA GLY A 465 -2.80 -9.10 -11.65
C GLY A 465 -3.89 -9.54 -12.64
N VAL A 466 -3.57 -10.38 -13.62
CA VAL A 466 -4.55 -10.81 -14.64
C VAL A 466 -5.57 -11.81 -14.08
N GLU A 467 -5.21 -12.54 -13.02
CA GLU A 467 -6.01 -13.63 -12.43
C GLU A 467 -6.29 -13.46 -10.92
N LEU A 468 -6.36 -12.22 -10.44
CA LEU A 468 -6.58 -11.95 -9.02
C LEU A 468 -8.04 -12.10 -8.62
N GLY A 469 -8.28 -12.83 -7.52
CA GLY A 469 -9.58 -12.87 -6.88
C GLY A 469 -9.97 -11.55 -6.22
N PRO A 470 -11.29 -11.26 -6.07
CA PRO A 470 -11.81 -10.02 -5.51
C PRO A 470 -11.25 -9.68 -4.11
N ASP A 471 -11.07 -10.68 -3.25
CA ASP A 471 -10.59 -10.51 -1.87
C ASP A 471 -9.15 -9.99 -1.79
N LEU A 472 -8.29 -10.39 -2.73
CA LEU A 472 -6.91 -9.92 -2.78
C LEU A 472 -6.84 -8.50 -3.31
N LEU A 473 -7.65 -8.16 -4.32
CA LEU A 473 -7.81 -6.79 -4.82
C LEU A 473 -8.24 -5.85 -3.69
N ASP A 474 -9.25 -6.23 -2.91
CA ASP A 474 -9.71 -5.44 -1.76
C ASP A 474 -8.57 -5.17 -0.76
N ARG A 475 -7.73 -6.16 -0.47
CA ARG A 475 -6.60 -6.01 0.47
C ARG A 475 -5.47 -5.12 -0.09
N VAL A 476 -5.20 -5.20 -1.38
CA VAL A 476 -4.17 -4.37 -2.02
C VAL A 476 -4.62 -2.91 -2.04
N PHE A 477 -5.84 -2.65 -2.52
CA PHE A 477 -6.31 -1.28 -2.76
C PHE A 477 -6.84 -0.58 -1.51
N ALA A 478 -7.32 -1.30 -0.49
CA ALA A 478 -7.75 -0.70 0.78
C ALA A 478 -6.63 0.03 1.55
N ARG A 479 -5.37 -0.20 1.19
CA ARG A 479 -4.21 0.49 1.78
C ARG A 479 -3.93 1.86 1.16
N HIS A 480 -4.52 2.16 0.01
CA HIS A 480 -4.27 3.41 -0.71
C HIS A 480 -5.05 4.57 -0.08
N CYS A 481 -4.54 5.78 -0.27
CA CYS A 481 -5.22 6.99 0.17
C CYS A 481 -6.54 7.20 -0.59
N ILE A 482 -7.53 7.83 0.05
CA ILE A 482 -8.78 8.27 -0.59
C ILE A 482 -8.42 9.31 -1.67
N GLY A 483 -8.99 9.18 -2.86
CA GLY A 483 -8.73 10.10 -3.98
C GLY A 483 -7.61 9.71 -4.93
N LYS A 484 -7.02 8.53 -4.70
CA LYS A 484 -5.99 7.95 -5.60
C LYS A 484 -6.34 6.56 -6.05
#